data_b2f54730ca58ffccf303b64a64acc719
#
_entry.id   b2f54730ca58ffccf303b64a64acc719
#
_cell.length_a   1.000
_cell.length_b   1.000
_cell.length_c   1.000
_cell.angle_alpha   90.00
_cell.angle_beta   90.00
_cell.angle_gamma   90.00
#
_symmetry.space_group_name_H-M   'P 1'
#
loop_
_entity.id
_entity.type
_entity.pdbx_description
1 polymer ?
#
loop_
_entity_poly.entity_id
_entity_poly.type
_entity_poly.pdbx_seq_one_letter_code
_entity_poly.pdbx_strand_id
1 'polypeptide(L)'
;MNSIAHNTPSLPAPHLMAAPHIASMSRAAFAPPRATYRTRLAITAEDIHSAQRLRFEVFNVELQEGLSESWRTQRDSDRFDAACDHLIIEHIATGKIVGTYRLQTGTKAAAANGYYSEQEFDFAPFEPYRGEIVELGRACVHQDHRRGTVLDMLWRGIATYTRQRKARYLLGCSSITSQDSALGHAMYAQLVSENLAPEPFRTSPLPAYALPDAEPLADCPRPPRLLRTYLSVGAKICGQPALDREFGTIDFLTLIDLTALPAAASARFLS
;
A
#
# COMPACT_ATOMS: atom_id res chain seq x y z
N MET A 1 -51.94 91.53 -33.02
CA MET A 1 -52.47 90.44 -32.24
C MET A 1 -51.43 89.34 -32.27
N ASN A 2 -50.79 89.09 -31.15
CA ASN A 2 -49.62 88.27 -31.03
C ASN A 2 -49.96 86.78 -30.94
N SER A 3 -49.38 85.96 -31.80
CA SER A 3 -49.39 84.53 -31.69
C SER A 3 -48.08 84.09 -31.05
N ILE A 4 -48.23 83.46 -29.93
CA ILE A 4 -47.07 82.87 -29.14
C ILE A 4 -46.80 81.50 -29.65
N ALA A 5 -45.61 81.26 -30.21
CA ALA A 5 -45.15 79.90 -30.59
C ALA A 5 -44.57 79.18 -29.35
N HIS A 6 -45.17 78.06 -29.01
CA HIS A 6 -44.62 77.17 -27.99
C HIS A 6 -43.52 76.30 -28.57
N ASN A 7 -42.36 76.50 -28.01
CA ASN A 7 -41.16 75.73 -28.32
C ASN A 7 -41.07 74.55 -27.33
N THR A 8 -41.28 73.34 -27.82
CA THR A 8 -41.10 72.07 -27.02
C THR A 8 -39.68 71.56 -27.20
N PRO A 9 -38.94 71.30 -26.13
CA PRO A 9 -37.63 70.68 -26.25
C PRO A 9 -37.72 69.18 -26.53
N SER A 10 -36.98 68.78 -27.56
CA SER A 10 -36.76 67.36 -27.95
C SER A 10 -35.88 66.64 -26.94
N LEU A 11 -36.34 65.55 -26.40
CA LEU A 11 -35.56 64.61 -25.54
C LEU A 11 -34.56 63.84 -26.39
N PRO A 12 -33.35 63.58 -25.90
CA PRO A 12 -32.37 62.76 -26.61
C PRO A 12 -32.74 61.28 -26.52
N ALA A 13 -32.52 60.55 -27.61
CA ALA A 13 -32.74 59.13 -27.71
C ALA A 13 -31.85 58.33 -26.72
N PRO A 14 -32.32 57.21 -26.17
CA PRO A 14 -31.53 56.39 -25.27
C PRO A 14 -30.39 55.71 -26.01
N HIS A 15 -29.17 55.93 -25.52
CA HIS A 15 -27.99 55.17 -25.94
C HIS A 15 -28.18 53.68 -25.60
N LEU A 16 -28.25 52.82 -26.62
CA LEU A 16 -28.14 51.39 -26.48
C LEU A 16 -26.74 51.09 -25.94
N MET A 17 -26.65 50.75 -24.66
CA MET A 17 -25.42 50.18 -24.08
C MET A 17 -25.18 48.82 -24.71
N ALA A 18 -24.04 48.66 -25.39
CA ALA A 18 -23.58 47.38 -25.92
C ALA A 18 -23.42 46.38 -24.75
N ALA A 19 -24.04 45.23 -24.88
CA ALA A 19 -23.87 44.13 -23.93
C ALA A 19 -22.39 43.72 -23.86
N PRO A 20 -21.84 43.43 -22.66
CA PRO A 20 -20.47 42.97 -22.57
C PRO A 20 -20.32 41.63 -23.31
N HIS A 21 -19.37 41.58 -24.24
CA HIS A 21 -18.93 40.34 -24.85
C HIS A 21 -18.52 39.38 -23.72
N ILE A 22 -19.32 38.34 -23.47
CA ILE A 22 -18.90 37.19 -22.68
C ILE A 22 -17.79 36.51 -23.48
N ALA A 23 -16.53 36.80 -23.09
CA ALA A 23 -15.39 36.12 -23.65
C ALA A 23 -15.63 34.60 -23.54
N SER A 24 -15.58 33.91 -24.66
CA SER A 24 -15.67 32.45 -24.74
C SER A 24 -14.61 31.86 -23.82
N MET A 25 -15.01 31.44 -22.61
CA MET A 25 -14.14 30.70 -21.72
C MET A 25 -13.81 29.40 -22.41
N SER A 26 -12.54 29.23 -22.75
CA SER A 26 -12.02 28.05 -23.44
C SER A 26 -12.46 26.78 -22.72
N ARG A 27 -13.01 25.82 -23.47
CA ARG A 27 -13.43 24.49 -22.97
C ARG A 27 -12.31 23.74 -22.22
N ALA A 28 -11.06 24.16 -22.40
CA ALA A 28 -9.88 23.65 -21.70
C ALA A 28 -9.88 23.96 -20.20
N ALA A 29 -10.56 25.01 -19.73
CA ALA A 29 -10.61 25.41 -18.32
C ALA A 29 -11.48 24.47 -17.45
N PHE A 30 -12.30 23.60 -18.05
CA PHE A 30 -13.18 22.65 -17.36
C PHE A 30 -12.82 21.19 -17.63
N ALA A 31 -11.68 20.92 -18.25
CA ALA A 31 -11.22 19.55 -18.37
C ALA A 31 -10.88 19.00 -16.97
N PRO A 32 -11.39 17.82 -16.57
CA PRO A 32 -11.02 17.23 -15.29
C PRO A 32 -9.50 17.08 -15.23
N PRO A 33 -8.88 17.26 -14.05
CA PRO A 33 -7.44 17.11 -13.91
C PRO A 33 -7.06 15.72 -14.43
N ARG A 34 -6.09 15.67 -15.33
CA ARG A 34 -5.58 14.40 -15.85
C ARG A 34 -5.07 13.57 -14.67
N ALA A 35 -5.49 12.30 -14.59
CA ALA A 35 -4.99 11.39 -13.58
C ALA A 35 -3.46 11.37 -13.60
N THR A 36 -2.84 11.57 -12.44
CA THR A 36 -1.37 11.56 -12.31
C THR A 36 -0.83 10.12 -12.28
N TYR A 37 -1.62 9.21 -11.74
CA TYR A 37 -1.24 7.82 -11.53
C TYR A 37 -2.29 6.86 -12.06
N ARG A 38 -1.86 5.64 -12.39
CA ARG A 38 -2.72 4.51 -12.78
C ARG A 38 -2.40 3.30 -11.94
N THR A 39 -3.44 2.64 -11.39
CA THR A 39 -3.33 1.35 -10.67
C THR A 39 -3.67 0.22 -11.63
N ARG A 40 -2.86 -0.83 -11.66
CA ARG A 40 -3.12 -2.06 -12.39
C ARG A 40 -2.29 -3.22 -11.88
N LEU A 41 -2.63 -4.44 -12.27
CA LEU A 41 -1.71 -5.57 -12.16
C LEU A 41 -0.64 -5.50 -13.26
N ALA A 42 0.54 -6.01 -12.96
CA ALA A 42 1.57 -6.27 -13.96
C ALA A 42 1.09 -7.36 -14.93
N ILE A 43 1.31 -7.16 -16.22
CA ILE A 43 0.87 -8.09 -17.27
C ILE A 43 2.09 -8.60 -18.05
N THR A 44 3.12 -7.77 -18.19
CA THR A 44 4.31 -8.09 -18.97
C THR A 44 5.50 -8.40 -18.08
N ALA A 45 6.49 -9.10 -18.62
CA ALA A 45 7.76 -9.30 -17.92
C ALA A 45 8.44 -7.97 -17.57
N GLU A 46 8.30 -6.94 -18.44
CA GLU A 46 8.88 -5.61 -18.17
C GLU A 46 8.17 -4.90 -17.00
N ASP A 47 6.85 -5.09 -16.83
CA ASP A 47 6.14 -4.59 -15.64
C ASP A 47 6.72 -5.20 -14.36
N ILE A 48 6.92 -6.53 -14.37
CA ILE A 48 7.48 -7.26 -13.22
C ILE A 48 8.91 -6.79 -12.96
N HIS A 49 9.75 -6.69 -13.99
CA HIS A 49 11.11 -6.17 -13.86
C HIS A 49 11.15 -4.73 -13.33
N SER A 50 10.21 -3.89 -13.73
CA SER A 50 10.10 -2.51 -13.23
C SER A 50 9.71 -2.46 -11.76
N ALA A 51 8.78 -3.32 -11.33
CA ALA A 51 8.44 -3.48 -9.91
C ALA A 51 9.65 -4.00 -9.10
N GLN A 52 10.39 -4.98 -9.62
CA GLN A 52 11.59 -5.52 -9.00
C GLN A 52 12.72 -4.47 -8.87
N ARG A 53 12.91 -3.60 -9.88
CA ARG A 53 13.86 -2.47 -9.80
C ARG A 53 13.44 -1.47 -8.72
N LEU A 54 12.17 -1.09 -8.66
CA LEU A 54 11.67 -0.22 -7.60
C LEU A 54 11.90 -0.81 -6.21
N ARG A 55 11.67 -2.12 -6.04
CA ARG A 55 11.93 -2.84 -4.79
C ARG A 55 13.41 -2.80 -4.42
N PHE A 56 14.30 -3.04 -5.37
CA PHE A 56 15.75 -2.92 -5.16
C PHE A 56 16.14 -1.50 -4.71
N GLU A 57 15.65 -0.47 -5.39
CA GLU A 57 15.91 0.93 -5.02
C GLU A 57 15.48 1.23 -3.59
N VAL A 58 14.30 0.73 -3.18
CA VAL A 58 13.75 1.00 -1.85
C VAL A 58 14.41 0.12 -0.78
N PHE A 59 14.47 -1.19 -0.98
CA PHE A 59 14.95 -2.10 0.06
C PHE A 59 16.48 -2.09 0.16
N ASN A 60 17.19 -2.34 -0.95
CA ASN A 60 18.62 -2.47 -0.90
C ASN A 60 19.35 -1.11 -0.81
N VAL A 61 18.93 -0.12 -1.63
CA VAL A 61 19.67 1.15 -1.69
C VAL A 61 19.25 2.11 -0.60
N GLU A 62 17.95 2.29 -0.37
CA GLU A 62 17.46 3.28 0.61
C GLU A 62 17.46 2.73 2.05
N LEU A 63 16.88 1.53 2.25
CA LEU A 63 16.69 0.96 3.59
C LEU A 63 17.88 0.11 4.06
N GLN A 64 18.82 -0.22 3.16
CA GLN A 64 20.00 -1.08 3.45
C GLN A 64 19.57 -2.47 3.99
N GLU A 65 18.44 -2.99 3.49
CA GLU A 65 17.92 -4.33 3.71
C GLU A 65 17.71 -5.04 2.38
N GLY A 66 17.10 -6.24 2.38
CA GLY A 66 16.81 -6.97 1.14
C GLY A 66 17.91 -7.94 0.73
N LEU A 67 17.60 -8.73 -0.29
CA LEU A 67 18.44 -9.85 -0.72
C LEU A 67 19.80 -9.38 -1.24
N SER A 68 20.87 -10.02 -0.80
CA SER A 68 22.25 -9.71 -1.24
C SER A 68 22.45 -9.93 -2.75
N GLU A 69 21.81 -10.93 -3.33
CA GLU A 69 21.85 -11.22 -4.77
C GLU A 69 21.26 -10.09 -5.62
N SER A 70 20.37 -9.26 -5.04
CA SER A 70 19.77 -8.11 -5.71
C SER A 70 20.80 -7.07 -6.16
N TRP A 71 21.96 -6.97 -5.50
CA TRP A 71 23.04 -6.06 -5.90
C TRP A 71 23.63 -6.42 -7.25
N ARG A 72 23.73 -7.72 -7.58
CA ARG A 72 24.24 -8.19 -8.87
C ARG A 72 23.27 -7.91 -10.02
N THR A 73 21.96 -8.02 -9.75
CA THR A 73 20.91 -7.91 -10.77
C THR A 73 20.26 -6.52 -10.83
N GLN A 74 20.46 -5.69 -9.80
CA GLN A 74 19.73 -4.44 -9.54
C GLN A 74 18.20 -4.65 -9.53
N ARG A 75 17.77 -5.82 -9.05
CA ARG A 75 16.38 -6.20 -8.93
C ARG A 75 16.17 -7.05 -7.68
N ASP A 76 15.24 -6.67 -6.81
CA ASP A 76 14.77 -7.55 -5.76
C ASP A 76 13.84 -8.58 -6.39
N SER A 77 14.31 -9.81 -6.51
CA SER A 77 13.57 -10.91 -7.12
C SER A 77 13.83 -12.21 -6.37
N ASP A 78 12.77 -12.99 -6.15
CA ASP A 78 12.83 -14.27 -5.49
C ASP A 78 11.96 -15.31 -6.21
N ARG A 79 12.00 -16.56 -5.72
CA ARG A 79 11.26 -17.69 -6.29
C ARG A 79 9.73 -17.54 -6.26
N PHE A 80 9.19 -16.63 -5.44
CA PHE A 80 7.76 -16.41 -5.29
C PHE A 80 7.21 -15.47 -6.36
N ASP A 81 8.04 -14.62 -6.97
CA ASP A 81 7.60 -13.62 -7.95
C ASP A 81 6.81 -14.24 -9.12
N ALA A 82 7.22 -15.43 -9.57
CA ALA A 82 6.55 -16.11 -10.70
C ALA A 82 5.14 -16.60 -10.37
N ALA A 83 4.84 -16.85 -9.09
CA ALA A 83 3.53 -17.33 -8.63
C ALA A 83 2.62 -16.21 -8.12
N CYS A 84 3.14 -15.00 -7.98
CA CYS A 84 2.42 -13.85 -7.42
C CYS A 84 1.84 -12.96 -8.50
N ASP A 85 0.78 -12.23 -8.16
CA ASP A 85 0.34 -11.06 -8.91
C ASP A 85 1.06 -9.83 -8.36
N HIS A 86 1.51 -8.93 -9.24
CA HIS A 86 2.16 -7.70 -8.84
C HIS A 86 1.21 -6.52 -9.09
N LEU A 87 0.72 -5.92 -8.00
CA LEU A 87 -0.04 -4.67 -8.07
C LEU A 87 0.95 -3.52 -8.23
N ILE A 88 0.75 -2.69 -9.24
CA ILE A 88 1.65 -1.59 -9.57
C ILE A 88 0.92 -0.27 -9.71
N ILE A 89 1.58 0.80 -9.30
CA ILE A 89 1.17 2.19 -9.54
C ILE A 89 2.13 2.80 -10.53
N GLU A 90 1.60 3.19 -11.68
CA GLU A 90 2.34 3.84 -12.74
C GLU A 90 2.12 5.36 -12.69
N HIS A 91 3.19 6.14 -12.72
CA HIS A 91 3.13 7.58 -12.92
C HIS A 91 2.96 7.87 -14.41
N ILE A 92 1.76 8.33 -14.81
CA ILE A 92 1.32 8.38 -16.21
C ILE A 92 2.24 9.24 -17.09
N ALA A 93 2.72 10.37 -16.57
CA ALA A 93 3.53 11.29 -17.37
C ALA A 93 4.92 10.73 -17.74
N THR A 94 5.46 9.78 -16.94
CA THR A 94 6.81 9.23 -17.15
C THR A 94 6.81 7.74 -17.50
N GLY A 95 5.67 7.05 -17.35
CA GLY A 95 5.57 5.61 -17.49
C GLY A 95 6.29 4.80 -16.39
N LYS A 96 6.88 5.46 -15.39
CA LYS A 96 7.62 4.78 -14.31
C LYS A 96 6.68 4.12 -13.31
N ILE A 97 7.04 2.94 -12.82
CA ILE A 97 6.39 2.30 -11.68
C ILE A 97 6.93 2.97 -10.41
N VAL A 98 6.02 3.52 -9.60
CA VAL A 98 6.35 4.31 -8.40
C VAL A 98 5.77 3.72 -7.11
N GLY A 99 5.01 2.64 -7.21
CA GLY A 99 4.50 1.89 -6.07
C GLY A 99 4.20 0.46 -6.47
N THR A 100 4.40 -0.49 -5.57
CA THR A 100 4.09 -1.90 -5.81
C THR A 100 3.73 -2.64 -4.52
N TYR A 101 2.92 -3.70 -4.69
CA TYR A 101 2.69 -4.79 -3.75
C TYR A 101 2.72 -6.12 -4.48
N ARG A 102 3.27 -7.14 -3.86
CA ARG A 102 3.16 -8.52 -4.29
C ARG A 102 1.95 -9.17 -3.61
N LEU A 103 1.09 -9.85 -4.37
CA LEU A 103 -0.16 -10.44 -3.91
C LEU A 103 -0.16 -11.92 -4.28
N GLN A 104 -0.46 -12.80 -3.30
CA GLN A 104 -0.55 -14.23 -3.55
C GLN A 104 -1.81 -14.82 -2.91
N THR A 105 -2.65 -15.48 -3.69
CA THR A 105 -3.80 -16.23 -3.17
C THR A 105 -3.38 -17.60 -2.66
N GLY A 106 -4.13 -18.19 -1.72
CA GLY A 106 -3.86 -19.52 -1.23
C GLY A 106 -3.84 -20.60 -2.30
N THR A 107 -4.66 -20.47 -3.33
CA THR A 107 -4.65 -21.38 -4.48
C THR A 107 -3.33 -21.32 -5.25
N LYS A 108 -2.79 -20.12 -5.47
CA LYS A 108 -1.50 -19.93 -6.14
C LYS A 108 -0.35 -20.43 -5.25
N ALA A 109 -0.41 -20.14 -3.96
CA ALA A 109 0.58 -20.61 -2.99
C ALA A 109 0.64 -22.13 -2.97
N ALA A 110 -0.50 -22.81 -2.85
CA ALA A 110 -0.58 -24.28 -2.84
C ALA A 110 -0.09 -24.93 -4.15
N ALA A 111 -0.24 -24.25 -5.29
CA ALA A 111 0.21 -24.74 -6.59
C ALA A 111 1.70 -24.47 -6.88
N ALA A 112 2.40 -23.73 -6.01
CA ALA A 112 3.78 -23.30 -6.25
C ALA A 112 4.67 -23.56 -5.01
N ASN A 113 5.23 -22.52 -4.43
CA ASN A 113 6.23 -22.62 -3.36
C ASN A 113 5.67 -22.36 -1.95
N GLY A 114 4.35 -22.40 -1.76
CA GLY A 114 3.70 -21.91 -0.55
C GLY A 114 3.61 -20.38 -0.52
N TYR A 115 3.20 -19.83 0.62
CA TYR A 115 3.32 -18.41 0.89
C TYR A 115 4.77 -18.03 1.28
N TYR A 116 5.15 -16.79 1.11
CA TYR A 116 6.45 -16.31 1.57
C TYR A 116 6.62 -16.51 3.08
N SER A 117 5.60 -16.13 3.87
CA SER A 117 5.64 -16.24 5.32
C SER A 117 5.67 -17.70 5.85
N GLU A 118 5.34 -18.71 5.04
CA GLU A 118 5.53 -20.13 5.40
C GLU A 118 7.00 -20.52 5.54
N GLN A 119 7.93 -19.74 5.02
CA GLN A 119 9.36 -19.98 5.23
C GLN A 119 9.80 -19.66 6.65
N GLU A 120 9.10 -18.74 7.30
CA GLU A 120 9.49 -18.13 8.56
C GLU A 120 8.62 -18.61 9.73
N PHE A 121 7.34 -18.93 9.47
CA PHE A 121 6.33 -19.24 10.49
C PHE A 121 5.69 -20.60 10.27
N ASP A 122 5.27 -21.25 11.38
CA ASP A 122 4.39 -22.42 11.31
C ASP A 122 3.01 -22.00 10.76
N PHE A 123 2.63 -22.58 9.63
CA PHE A 123 1.39 -22.24 8.94
C PHE A 123 0.20 -23.16 9.28
N ALA A 124 0.37 -24.15 10.14
CA ALA A 124 -0.70 -25.05 10.53
C ALA A 124 -1.99 -24.33 11.00
N PRO A 125 -1.93 -23.22 11.77
CA PRO A 125 -3.11 -22.47 12.17
C PRO A 125 -3.88 -21.84 11.00
N PHE A 126 -3.23 -21.57 9.87
CA PHE A 126 -3.81 -20.87 8.72
C PHE A 126 -4.35 -21.82 7.64
N GLU A 127 -4.00 -23.10 7.68
CA GLU A 127 -4.43 -24.08 6.69
C GLU A 127 -5.96 -24.17 6.49
N PRO A 128 -6.79 -24.15 7.55
CA PRO A 128 -8.24 -24.15 7.39
C PRO A 128 -8.79 -22.94 6.62
N TYR A 129 -8.04 -21.84 6.58
CA TYR A 129 -8.42 -20.56 5.98
C TYR A 129 -7.67 -20.25 4.68
N ARG A 130 -6.79 -21.13 4.21
CA ARG A 130 -5.92 -20.92 3.04
C ARG A 130 -6.68 -20.39 1.81
N GLY A 131 -7.87 -20.91 1.55
CA GLY A 131 -8.71 -20.47 0.42
C GLY A 131 -9.26 -19.03 0.54
N GLU A 132 -9.25 -18.46 1.74
CA GLU A 132 -9.74 -17.11 2.03
C GLU A 132 -8.61 -16.11 2.28
N ILE A 133 -7.34 -16.54 2.23
CA ILE A 133 -6.17 -15.70 2.49
C ILE A 133 -5.58 -15.16 1.19
N VAL A 134 -5.25 -13.87 1.21
CA VAL A 134 -4.31 -13.23 0.27
C VAL A 134 -3.09 -12.75 1.07
N GLU A 135 -1.92 -13.27 0.74
CA GLU A 135 -0.67 -12.76 1.27
C GLU A 135 -0.27 -11.46 0.56
N LEU A 136 0.13 -10.47 1.37
CA LEU A 136 0.69 -9.20 0.94
C LEU A 136 2.19 -9.18 1.25
N GLY A 137 3.00 -8.85 0.27
CA GLY A 137 4.44 -8.74 0.45
C GLY A 137 5.09 -7.69 -0.43
N ARG A 138 6.37 -7.44 -0.20
CA ARG A 138 7.20 -6.53 -1.00
C ARG A 138 6.56 -5.15 -1.25
N ALA A 139 5.94 -4.58 -0.20
CA ALA A 139 5.28 -3.29 -0.23
C ALA A 139 6.30 -2.15 -0.32
N CYS A 140 6.30 -1.39 -1.39
CA CYS A 140 7.13 -0.20 -1.43
C CYS A 140 6.54 0.91 -2.31
N VAL A 141 6.97 2.15 -2.01
CA VAL A 141 6.65 3.36 -2.77
C VAL A 141 7.93 4.16 -2.93
N HIS A 142 8.21 4.61 -4.15
CA HIS A 142 9.34 5.48 -4.45
C HIS A 142 9.33 6.74 -3.56
N GLN A 143 10.49 7.15 -3.04
CA GLN A 143 10.60 8.23 -2.06
C GLN A 143 9.90 9.53 -2.49
N ASP A 144 10.00 9.93 -3.75
CA ASP A 144 9.39 11.17 -4.27
C ASP A 144 7.87 11.11 -4.36
N HIS A 145 7.28 9.91 -4.24
CA HIS A 145 5.84 9.66 -4.39
C HIS A 145 5.13 9.25 -3.09
N ARG A 146 5.78 9.39 -1.90
CA ARG A 146 5.25 8.98 -0.58
C ARG A 146 4.25 9.97 0.04
N ARG A 147 3.64 10.86 -0.74
CA ARG A 147 2.70 11.89 -0.22
C ARG A 147 1.27 11.40 0.06
N GLY A 148 1.05 10.10 0.18
CA GLY A 148 -0.22 9.49 0.57
C GLY A 148 -1.04 8.96 -0.60
N THR A 149 -1.17 9.66 -1.71
CA THR A 149 -2.00 9.26 -2.87
C THR A 149 -1.63 7.87 -3.41
N VAL A 150 -0.34 7.59 -3.59
CA VAL A 150 0.12 6.29 -4.14
C VAL A 150 -0.20 5.16 -3.17
N LEU A 151 0.00 5.35 -1.87
CA LEU A 151 -0.36 4.36 -0.86
C LEU A 151 -1.87 4.11 -0.82
N ASP A 152 -2.70 5.16 -0.90
CA ASP A 152 -4.16 5.01 -0.96
C ASP A 152 -4.61 4.23 -2.21
N MET A 153 -3.96 4.48 -3.35
CA MET A 153 -4.24 3.74 -4.59
C MET A 153 -3.83 2.27 -4.49
N LEU A 154 -2.71 1.95 -3.85
CA LEU A 154 -2.31 0.56 -3.56
C LEU A 154 -3.35 -0.13 -2.69
N TRP A 155 -3.82 0.49 -1.61
CA TRP A 155 -4.87 -0.07 -0.75
C TRP A 155 -6.20 -0.32 -1.48
N ARG A 156 -6.65 0.62 -2.33
CA ARG A 156 -7.83 0.41 -3.18
C ARG A 156 -7.64 -0.71 -4.18
N GLY A 157 -6.44 -0.83 -4.73
CA GLY A 157 -6.06 -1.94 -5.60
C GLY A 157 -6.13 -3.29 -4.88
N ILE A 158 -5.58 -3.38 -3.66
CA ILE A 158 -5.66 -4.57 -2.79
C ILE A 158 -7.13 -4.90 -2.50
N ALA A 159 -7.93 -3.92 -2.09
CA ALA A 159 -9.35 -4.12 -1.80
C ALA A 159 -10.15 -4.62 -3.01
N THR A 160 -9.84 -4.12 -4.20
CA THR A 160 -10.44 -4.61 -5.45
C THR A 160 -10.03 -6.03 -5.75
N TYR A 161 -8.73 -6.34 -5.62
CA TYR A 161 -8.17 -7.67 -5.82
C TYR A 161 -8.80 -8.69 -4.87
N THR A 162 -8.88 -8.40 -3.57
CA THR A 162 -9.43 -9.30 -2.55
C THR A 162 -10.91 -9.58 -2.76
N ARG A 163 -11.71 -8.56 -3.13
CA ARG A 163 -13.12 -8.76 -3.50
C ARG A 163 -13.29 -9.71 -4.69
N GLN A 164 -12.48 -9.51 -5.75
CA GLN A 164 -12.53 -10.38 -6.93
C GLN A 164 -12.14 -11.82 -6.62
N ARG A 165 -11.26 -12.04 -5.63
CA ARG A 165 -10.80 -13.36 -5.16
C ARG A 165 -11.64 -13.93 -4.03
N LYS A 166 -12.65 -13.19 -3.53
CA LYS A 166 -13.49 -13.55 -2.39
C LYS A 166 -12.66 -13.84 -1.14
N ALA A 167 -11.53 -13.16 -0.99
CA ALA A 167 -10.66 -13.31 0.17
C ALA A 167 -11.25 -12.55 1.37
N ARG A 168 -11.10 -13.13 2.54
CA ARG A 168 -11.49 -12.55 3.83
C ARG A 168 -10.30 -12.03 4.60
N TYR A 169 -9.17 -12.68 4.49
CA TYR A 169 -7.99 -12.36 5.27
C TYR A 169 -6.87 -11.82 4.40
N LEU A 170 -6.21 -10.76 4.90
CA LEU A 170 -4.92 -10.32 4.40
C LEU A 170 -3.87 -10.75 5.41
N LEU A 171 -2.81 -11.37 4.95
CA LEU A 171 -1.72 -11.88 5.78
C LEU A 171 -0.39 -11.44 5.18
N GLY A 172 0.66 -11.28 6.00
CA GLY A 172 2.00 -11.05 5.52
C GLY A 172 2.94 -10.55 6.60
N CYS A 173 4.23 -10.61 6.33
CA CYS A 173 5.28 -10.11 7.21
C CYS A 173 5.31 -8.58 7.20
N SER A 174 5.31 -7.99 8.40
CA SER A 174 5.53 -6.56 8.62
C SER A 174 6.82 -6.40 9.36
N SER A 175 7.80 -5.73 8.76
CA SER A 175 9.19 -5.80 9.16
C SER A 175 9.66 -4.54 9.91
N ILE A 176 10.65 -4.73 10.78
CA ILE A 176 11.55 -3.67 11.22
C ILE A 176 12.95 -3.94 10.66
N THR A 177 13.64 -2.91 10.18
CA THR A 177 15.01 -3.01 9.66
C THR A 177 16.00 -3.14 10.80
N SER A 178 16.16 -4.35 11.31
CA SER A 178 17.03 -4.67 12.45
C SER A 178 17.33 -6.16 12.52
N GLN A 179 18.47 -6.51 13.11
CA GLN A 179 18.84 -7.87 13.51
C GLN A 179 19.05 -7.97 15.03
N ASP A 180 18.69 -6.92 15.76
CA ASP A 180 18.82 -6.86 17.22
C ASP A 180 17.64 -7.56 17.91
N SER A 181 17.88 -8.70 18.52
CA SER A 181 16.87 -9.48 19.22
C SER A 181 16.24 -8.72 20.41
N ALA A 182 17.00 -7.89 21.13
CA ALA A 182 16.49 -7.10 22.25
C ALA A 182 15.44 -6.10 21.75
N LEU A 183 15.67 -5.45 20.60
CA LEU A 183 14.70 -4.60 19.95
C LEU A 183 13.48 -5.40 19.46
N GLY A 184 13.70 -6.58 18.89
CA GLY A 184 12.62 -7.46 18.43
C GLY A 184 11.67 -7.87 19.56
N HIS A 185 12.19 -8.29 20.71
CA HIS A 185 11.41 -8.63 21.89
C HIS A 185 10.66 -7.41 22.47
N ALA A 186 11.32 -6.25 22.57
CA ALA A 186 10.68 -5.02 23.04
C ALA A 186 9.54 -4.58 22.12
N MET A 187 9.76 -4.61 20.81
CA MET A 187 8.72 -4.28 19.81
C MET A 187 7.56 -5.27 19.88
N TYR A 188 7.83 -6.56 19.99
CA TYR A 188 6.79 -7.58 20.15
C TYR A 188 5.92 -7.31 21.38
N ALA A 189 6.54 -7.11 22.55
CA ALA A 189 5.81 -6.81 23.79
C ALA A 189 4.89 -5.58 23.64
N GLN A 190 5.39 -4.53 22.98
CA GLN A 190 4.60 -3.33 22.70
C GLN A 190 3.43 -3.61 21.76
N LEU A 191 3.65 -4.35 20.68
CA LEU A 191 2.63 -4.61 19.66
C LEU A 191 1.50 -5.49 20.18
N VAL A 192 1.82 -6.56 20.93
CA VAL A 192 0.82 -7.54 21.37
C VAL A 192 -0.02 -7.08 22.55
N SER A 193 0.39 -6.03 23.26
CA SER A 193 -0.39 -5.48 24.38
C SER A 193 -1.84 -5.16 23.99
N GLU A 194 -2.07 -4.73 22.73
CA GLU A 194 -3.39 -4.36 22.22
C GLU A 194 -3.76 -5.10 20.92
N ASN A 195 -2.79 -5.69 20.24
CA ASN A 195 -2.98 -6.18 18.89
C ASN A 195 -2.66 -7.68 18.70
N LEU A 196 -2.64 -8.47 19.77
CA LEU A 196 -2.46 -9.92 19.63
C LEU A 196 -3.65 -10.54 18.85
N ALA A 197 -3.34 -11.43 17.92
CA ALA A 197 -4.34 -12.17 17.17
C ALA A 197 -5.15 -13.12 18.10
N PRO A 198 -6.43 -13.40 17.77
CA PRO A 198 -7.19 -14.42 18.47
C PRO A 198 -6.56 -15.81 18.29
N GLU A 199 -6.82 -16.73 19.24
CA GLU A 199 -6.25 -18.08 19.30
C GLU A 199 -6.16 -18.84 17.97
N PRO A 200 -7.21 -18.89 17.12
CA PRO A 200 -7.14 -19.64 15.87
C PRO A 200 -6.07 -19.15 14.88
N PHE A 201 -5.53 -17.95 15.08
CA PHE A 201 -4.55 -17.34 14.20
C PHE A 201 -3.20 -17.08 14.88
N ARG A 202 -2.95 -17.76 16.01
CA ARG A 202 -1.64 -17.65 16.68
C ARG A 202 -0.68 -18.69 16.16
N THR A 203 0.55 -18.25 15.93
CA THR A 203 1.64 -19.08 15.43
C THR A 203 2.96 -18.69 16.08
N SER A 204 4.00 -19.43 15.75
CA SER A 204 5.37 -19.19 16.16
C SER A 204 6.31 -19.21 14.96
N PRO A 205 7.45 -18.52 15.02
CA PRO A 205 8.47 -18.66 14.01
C PRO A 205 9.02 -20.10 13.98
N LEU A 206 9.42 -20.55 12.81
CA LEU A 206 10.14 -21.80 12.66
C LEU A 206 11.49 -21.71 13.40
N PRO A 207 12.06 -22.82 13.90
CA PRO A 207 13.28 -22.80 14.71
C PRO A 207 14.45 -22.05 14.08
N ALA A 208 14.61 -22.11 12.74
CA ALA A 208 15.67 -21.42 12.02
C ALA A 208 15.50 -19.89 12.01
N TYR A 209 14.29 -19.40 12.24
CA TYR A 209 13.91 -17.97 12.23
C TYR A 209 13.57 -17.43 13.62
N ALA A 210 13.60 -18.26 14.67
CA ALA A 210 13.35 -17.81 16.02
C ALA A 210 14.37 -16.72 16.42
N LEU A 211 13.89 -15.67 17.07
CA LEU A 211 14.77 -14.68 17.70
C LEU A 211 15.56 -15.36 18.82
N PRO A 212 16.88 -15.14 18.89
CA PRO A 212 17.65 -15.48 20.09
C PRO A 212 17.09 -14.79 21.35
N ASP A 213 17.23 -15.47 22.49
CA ASP A 213 16.87 -14.89 23.79
C ASP A 213 17.70 -13.62 24.03
N ALA A 214 17.03 -12.56 24.44
CA ALA A 214 17.65 -11.29 24.83
C ALA A 214 16.73 -10.54 25.78
N GLU A 215 17.31 -9.78 26.69
CA GLU A 215 16.55 -8.86 27.53
C GLU A 215 15.95 -7.74 26.64
N PRO A 216 14.62 -7.51 26.70
CA PRO A 216 14.00 -6.47 25.91
C PRO A 216 14.57 -5.09 26.23
N LEU A 217 14.71 -4.25 25.21
CA LEU A 217 15.11 -2.84 25.41
C LEU A 217 14.09 -2.12 26.30
N ALA A 218 14.59 -1.33 27.26
CA ALA A 218 13.74 -0.52 28.14
C ALA A 218 12.95 0.53 27.36
N ASP A 219 13.59 1.15 26.36
CA ASP A 219 12.98 2.14 25.47
C ASP A 219 12.79 1.54 24.07
N CYS A 220 11.55 1.17 23.76
CA CYS A 220 11.21 0.66 22.44
C CYS A 220 10.84 1.83 21.50
N PRO A 221 11.48 1.94 20.32
CA PRO A 221 11.11 2.96 19.36
C PRO A 221 9.69 2.72 18.82
N ARG A 222 9.09 3.75 18.22
CA ARG A 222 7.78 3.63 17.60
C ARG A 222 7.86 2.67 16.41
N PRO A 223 6.83 1.80 16.20
CA PRO A 223 6.78 0.92 15.04
C PRO A 223 6.87 1.70 13.72
N PRO A 224 7.42 1.12 12.65
CA PRO A 224 7.48 1.72 11.32
C PRO A 224 6.12 2.22 10.84
N ARG A 225 6.12 3.24 9.99
CA ARG A 225 4.89 3.89 9.52
C ARG A 225 3.91 2.91 8.88
N LEU A 226 4.39 1.97 8.08
CA LEU A 226 3.54 1.01 7.39
C LEU A 226 2.84 0.08 8.40
N LEU A 227 3.59 -0.48 9.36
CA LEU A 227 3.03 -1.33 10.42
C LEU A 227 1.99 -0.56 11.26
N ARG A 228 2.26 0.69 11.64
CA ARG A 228 1.28 1.53 12.33
C ARG A 228 0.01 1.75 11.51
N THR A 229 0.15 1.87 10.19
CA THR A 229 -1.02 1.98 9.29
C THR A 229 -1.84 0.70 9.31
N TYR A 230 -1.21 -0.48 9.28
CA TYR A 230 -1.91 -1.76 9.41
C TYR A 230 -2.64 -1.88 10.74
N LEU A 231 -1.97 -1.57 11.84
CA LEU A 231 -2.59 -1.61 13.17
C LEU A 231 -3.79 -0.66 13.27
N SER A 232 -3.70 0.54 12.68
CA SER A 232 -4.81 1.52 12.68
C SER A 232 -6.05 1.06 11.91
N VAL A 233 -5.91 0.10 11.00
CA VAL A 233 -7.02 -0.53 10.29
C VAL A 233 -7.43 -1.88 10.88
N GLY A 234 -6.94 -2.22 12.08
CA GLY A 234 -7.37 -3.40 12.83
C GLY A 234 -6.51 -4.64 12.63
N ALA A 235 -5.31 -4.50 12.06
CA ALA A 235 -4.36 -5.60 11.94
C ALA A 235 -3.99 -6.19 13.32
N LYS A 236 -3.73 -7.49 13.34
CA LYS A 236 -3.32 -8.26 14.52
C LYS A 236 -1.98 -8.94 14.27
N ILE A 237 -1.20 -9.09 15.32
CA ILE A 237 0.09 -9.79 15.33
C ILE A 237 -0.15 -11.24 15.72
N CYS A 238 0.28 -12.17 14.87
CA CYS A 238 -0.07 -13.57 15.02
C CYS A 238 0.81 -14.34 16.03
N GLY A 239 1.88 -13.75 16.52
CA GLY A 239 2.77 -14.40 17.49
C GLY A 239 4.13 -13.74 17.58
N GLN A 240 5.09 -14.48 18.15
CA GLN A 240 6.46 -14.02 18.26
C GLN A 240 7.06 -13.73 16.88
N PRO A 241 7.96 -12.73 16.77
CA PRO A 241 8.56 -12.35 15.50
C PRO A 241 9.59 -13.37 15.01
N ALA A 242 9.81 -13.38 13.71
CA ALA A 242 10.86 -14.11 13.04
C ALA A 242 12.08 -13.22 12.75
N LEU A 243 13.28 -13.80 12.76
CA LEU A 243 14.53 -13.15 12.37
C LEU A 243 14.88 -13.57 10.93
N ASP A 244 14.56 -12.72 9.96
CA ASP A 244 14.99 -12.91 8.58
C ASP A 244 16.43 -12.38 8.38
N ARG A 245 17.38 -13.31 8.43
CA ARG A 245 18.81 -13.00 8.27
C ARG A 245 19.20 -12.70 6.84
N GLU A 246 18.44 -13.22 5.87
CA GLU A 246 18.72 -13.02 4.45
C GLU A 246 18.26 -11.64 4.00
N PHE A 247 17.07 -11.22 4.42
CA PHE A 247 16.52 -9.90 4.11
C PHE A 247 17.06 -8.80 5.04
N GLY A 248 17.52 -9.16 6.23
CA GLY A 248 18.10 -8.24 7.22
C GLY A 248 17.05 -7.60 8.13
N THR A 249 15.93 -8.29 8.38
CA THR A 249 14.78 -7.77 9.13
C THR A 249 14.38 -8.65 10.30
N ILE A 250 13.54 -8.10 11.19
CA ILE A 250 12.73 -8.84 12.14
C ILE A 250 11.28 -8.70 11.70
N ASP A 251 10.62 -9.83 11.46
CA ASP A 251 9.32 -9.91 10.83
C ASP A 251 8.22 -10.29 11.81
N PHE A 252 7.13 -9.52 11.78
CA PHE A 252 5.92 -9.78 12.55
C PHE A 252 4.84 -10.27 11.60
N LEU A 253 4.39 -11.52 11.75
CA LEU A 253 3.27 -12.02 10.95
C LEU A 253 2.01 -11.26 11.33
N THR A 254 1.47 -10.54 10.37
CA THR A 254 0.37 -9.59 10.55
C THR A 254 -0.86 -10.06 9.79
N LEU A 255 -2.02 -10.11 10.47
CA LEU A 255 -3.31 -10.52 9.92
C LEU A 255 -4.32 -9.39 9.95
N ILE A 256 -5.07 -9.20 8.87
CA ILE A 256 -6.24 -8.32 8.81
C ILE A 256 -7.46 -9.16 8.42
N ASP A 257 -8.52 -9.16 9.25
CA ASP A 257 -9.83 -9.69 8.88
C ASP A 257 -10.66 -8.56 8.24
N LEU A 258 -10.92 -8.67 6.95
CA LEU A 258 -11.66 -7.66 6.18
C LEU A 258 -13.11 -7.50 6.63
N THR A 259 -13.67 -8.49 7.36
CA THR A 259 -15.02 -8.41 7.92
C THR A 259 -15.07 -7.66 9.26
N ALA A 260 -13.91 -7.47 9.90
CA ALA A 260 -13.77 -6.81 11.20
C ALA A 260 -13.11 -5.42 11.13
N LEU A 261 -12.99 -4.85 9.93
CA LEU A 261 -12.40 -3.52 9.75
C LEU A 261 -13.19 -2.45 10.51
N PRO A 262 -12.52 -1.48 11.17
CA PRO A 262 -13.17 -0.28 11.70
C PRO A 262 -13.97 0.45 10.59
N ALA A 263 -15.11 1.04 10.93
CA ALA A 263 -16.00 1.68 9.97
C ALA A 263 -15.29 2.72 9.07
N ALA A 264 -14.38 3.52 9.65
CA ALA A 264 -13.59 4.50 8.89
C ALA A 264 -12.63 3.84 7.88
N ALA A 265 -12.01 2.72 8.24
CA ALA A 265 -11.14 1.96 7.34
C ALA A 265 -11.97 1.27 6.25
N SER A 266 -13.10 0.66 6.60
CA SER A 266 -14.02 0.05 5.66
C SER A 266 -14.52 1.05 4.62
N ALA A 267 -14.96 2.24 5.05
CA ALA A 267 -15.40 3.31 4.15
C ALA A 267 -14.28 3.83 3.23
N ARG A 268 -13.02 3.81 3.69
CA ARG A 268 -11.87 4.31 2.90
C ARG A 268 -11.36 3.30 1.87
N PHE A 269 -11.35 2.02 2.21
CA PHE A 269 -10.64 0.99 1.43
C PHE A 269 -11.57 0.02 0.70
N LEU A 270 -12.84 -0.16 1.16
CA LEU A 270 -13.77 -1.11 0.57
C LEU A 270 -14.90 -0.44 -0.24
N SER A 271 -14.99 0.89 -0.22
CA SER A 271 -15.98 1.67 -0.98
C SER A 271 -15.63 1.82 -2.46
#